data_1155d82aef51b1a9f5814c7ce2271f9d
#
_entry.id   1155d82aef51b1a9f5814c7ce2271f9d
#
_cell.length_a   1.000
_cell.length_b   1.000
_cell.length_c   1.000
_cell.angle_alpha   90.00
_cell.angle_beta   90.00
_cell.angle_gamma   90.00
#
_symmetry.space_group_name_H-M   'P 1'
#
loop_
_entity.id
_entity.type
_entity.pdbx_description
1 polymer ?
#
loop_
_entity_poly.entity_id
_entity_poly.type
_entity_poly.pdbx_seq_one_letter_code
_entity_poly.pdbx_strand_id
1 'polypeptide(L)'
;MKTLLCGLGIALALAATPVAAQSPAAAKPTPAEWLAKIQADKRGLVAKAMDLTADEAKKFWPLYDTFQRELAVPQSSRNRAVLDVIAAGNTLTDANAKRLVDQVLTASAEEVRLEQKHIKQLLKVLPAR
;
A
#
# COMPACT_ATOMS: atom_id res chain seq x y z
N MET A 1 -70.92 -25.33 45.64
CA MET A 1 -71.58 -25.74 44.37
C MET A 1 -70.75 -25.21 43.22
N LYS A 2 -70.11 -26.09 42.48
CA LYS A 2 -69.65 -26.08 41.10
C LYS A 2 -69.01 -24.81 40.62
N THR A 3 -67.69 -24.77 40.57
CA THR A 3 -66.84 -23.84 39.78
C THR A 3 -66.05 -24.65 38.78
N LEU A 4 -66.34 -24.43 37.49
CA LEU A 4 -65.58 -24.89 36.35
C LEU A 4 -64.39 -23.96 36.14
N LEU A 5 -63.15 -24.49 36.21
CA LEU A 5 -61.94 -23.83 35.79
C LEU A 5 -61.59 -24.23 34.38
N CYS A 6 -61.70 -23.26 33.49
CA CYS A 6 -61.24 -23.40 32.12
C CYS A 6 -59.76 -22.96 32.07
N GLY A 7 -58.85 -23.92 31.88
CA GLY A 7 -57.42 -23.66 31.75
C GLY A 7 -57.08 -23.22 30.33
N LEU A 8 -56.60 -22.02 30.19
CA LEU A 8 -56.09 -21.50 28.91
C LEU A 8 -54.56 -21.71 28.88
N GLY A 9 -54.14 -22.74 28.19
CA GLY A 9 -52.72 -22.99 27.92
C GLY A 9 -52.17 -22.07 26.86
N ILE A 10 -51.32 -21.14 27.27
CA ILE A 10 -50.56 -20.31 26.32
C ILE A 10 -49.31 -21.08 25.92
N ALA A 11 -49.31 -21.61 24.72
CA ALA A 11 -48.13 -22.18 24.08
C ALA A 11 -47.22 -21.03 23.60
N LEU A 12 -46.09 -20.84 24.30
CA LEU A 12 -45.04 -19.89 23.95
C LEU A 12 -44.21 -20.52 22.83
N ALA A 13 -44.48 -20.16 21.55
CA ALA A 13 -43.65 -20.54 20.43
C ALA A 13 -42.38 -19.70 20.46
N LEU A 14 -41.25 -20.30 20.82
CA LEU A 14 -39.92 -19.70 20.59
C LEU A 14 -39.64 -19.68 19.07
N ALA A 15 -39.84 -18.54 18.47
CA ALA A 15 -39.33 -18.29 17.12
C ALA A 15 -37.81 -18.18 17.21
N ALA A 16 -37.11 -19.23 16.78
CA ALA A 16 -35.68 -19.18 16.55
C ALA A 16 -35.41 -18.26 15.34
N THR A 17 -34.99 -17.04 15.60
CA THR A 17 -34.47 -16.16 14.54
C THR A 17 -33.15 -16.75 14.05
N PRO A 18 -32.95 -16.93 12.70
CA PRO A 18 -31.66 -17.33 12.21
C PRO A 18 -30.68 -16.15 12.48
N VAL A 19 -29.67 -16.44 13.30
CA VAL A 19 -28.50 -15.56 13.43
C VAL A 19 -27.88 -15.49 12.03
N ALA A 20 -28.09 -14.36 11.36
CA ALA A 20 -27.37 -14.06 10.13
C ALA A 20 -25.88 -14.14 10.43
N ALA A 21 -25.22 -15.15 9.85
CA ALA A 21 -23.79 -15.30 9.90
C ALA A 21 -23.17 -13.98 9.39
N GLN A 22 -22.60 -13.21 10.30
CA GLN A 22 -21.82 -12.04 9.93
C GLN A 22 -20.69 -12.52 9.02
N SER A 23 -20.74 -12.11 7.77
CA SER A 23 -19.62 -12.31 6.85
C SER A 23 -18.34 -11.89 7.57
N PRO A 24 -17.27 -12.71 7.52
CA PRO A 24 -16.02 -12.33 8.16
C PRO A 24 -15.61 -10.97 7.60
N ALA A 25 -15.48 -9.99 8.48
CA ALA A 25 -14.98 -8.66 8.13
C ALA A 25 -13.67 -8.88 7.35
N ALA A 26 -13.64 -8.40 6.13
CA ALA A 26 -12.47 -8.56 5.26
C ALA A 26 -11.22 -8.15 6.06
N ALA A 27 -10.32 -9.10 6.26
CA ALA A 27 -9.10 -8.86 7.02
C ALA A 27 -8.38 -7.66 6.41
N LYS A 28 -7.94 -6.72 7.26
CA LYS A 28 -7.18 -5.56 6.77
C LYS A 28 -5.95 -6.07 6.04
N PRO A 29 -5.65 -5.55 4.83
CA PRO A 29 -4.51 -6.01 4.06
C PRO A 29 -3.22 -5.84 4.85
N THR A 30 -2.34 -6.82 4.76
CA THR A 30 -1.01 -6.75 5.33
C THR A 30 -0.20 -5.61 4.69
N PRO A 31 0.85 -5.10 5.34
CA PRO A 31 1.74 -4.10 4.74
C PRO A 31 2.31 -4.52 3.38
N ALA A 32 2.60 -5.81 3.20
CA ALA A 32 3.08 -6.36 1.93
C ALA A 32 2.01 -6.34 0.83
N GLU A 33 0.78 -6.71 1.14
CA GLU A 33 -0.36 -6.64 0.21
C GLU A 33 -0.70 -5.19 -0.17
N TRP A 34 -0.63 -4.27 0.79
CA TRP A 34 -0.78 -2.84 0.54
C TRP A 34 0.26 -2.32 -0.43
N LEU A 35 1.53 -2.66 -0.20
CA LEU A 35 2.64 -2.25 -1.07
C LEU A 35 2.49 -2.83 -2.48
N ALA A 36 2.15 -4.12 -2.59
CA ALA A 36 1.90 -4.77 -3.88
C ALA A 36 0.76 -4.09 -4.65
N LYS A 37 -0.33 -3.74 -3.96
CA LYS A 37 -1.45 -3.01 -4.55
C LYS A 37 -1.04 -1.63 -5.05
N ILE A 38 -0.31 -0.85 -4.26
CA ILE A 38 0.20 0.47 -4.68
C ILE A 38 1.08 0.35 -5.92
N GLN A 39 1.95 -0.65 -5.97
CA GLN A 39 2.81 -0.87 -7.14
C GLN A 39 2.02 -1.28 -8.37
N ALA A 40 1.00 -2.13 -8.22
CA ALA A 40 0.11 -2.52 -9.32
C ALA A 40 -0.72 -1.34 -9.84
N ASP A 41 -1.28 -0.51 -8.94
CA ASP A 41 -2.03 0.70 -9.30
C ASP A 41 -1.14 1.71 -10.03
N LYS A 42 0.10 1.90 -9.56
CA LYS A 42 1.11 2.77 -10.21
C LYS A 42 1.45 2.29 -11.63
N ARG A 43 1.65 0.99 -11.80
CA ARG A 43 1.92 0.39 -13.12
C ARG A 43 0.73 0.57 -14.07
N GLY A 44 -0.49 0.38 -13.59
CA GLY A 44 -1.72 0.60 -14.35
C GLY A 44 -1.89 2.05 -14.80
N LEU A 45 -1.58 3.02 -13.95
CA LEU A 45 -1.60 4.45 -14.28
C LEU A 45 -0.55 4.78 -15.35
N VAL A 46 0.67 4.26 -15.22
CA VAL A 46 1.73 4.45 -16.21
C VAL A 46 1.34 3.83 -17.54
N ALA A 47 0.82 2.60 -17.56
CA ALA A 47 0.36 1.94 -18.78
C ALA A 47 -0.70 2.76 -19.51
N LYS A 48 -1.67 3.30 -18.78
CA LYS A 48 -2.74 4.14 -19.34
C LYS A 48 -2.22 5.48 -19.86
N ALA A 49 -1.26 6.10 -19.16
CA ALA A 49 -0.72 7.40 -19.53
C ALA A 49 0.22 7.33 -20.74
N MET A 50 0.95 6.22 -20.88
CA MET A 50 1.99 6.06 -21.90
C MET A 50 1.45 5.56 -23.24
N ASP A 51 0.30 4.87 -23.25
CA ASP A 51 -0.35 4.32 -24.46
C ASP A 51 0.66 3.62 -25.41
N LEU A 52 1.42 2.69 -24.82
CA LEU A 52 2.50 2.01 -25.53
C LEU A 52 1.95 0.93 -26.47
N THR A 53 2.55 0.83 -27.66
CA THR A 53 2.35 -0.33 -28.53
C THR A 53 2.91 -1.60 -27.88
N ALA A 54 2.52 -2.78 -28.38
CA ALA A 54 2.98 -4.06 -27.84
C ALA A 54 4.51 -4.20 -27.85
N ASP A 55 5.18 -3.69 -28.89
CA ASP A 55 6.63 -3.76 -29.03
C ASP A 55 7.37 -2.75 -28.15
N GLU A 56 6.81 -1.56 -27.98
CA GLU A 56 7.32 -0.58 -27.02
C GLU A 56 7.17 -1.11 -25.59
N ALA A 57 6.02 -1.67 -25.25
CA ALA A 57 5.75 -2.23 -23.94
C ALA A 57 6.73 -3.36 -23.56
N LYS A 58 7.08 -4.25 -24.52
CA LYS A 58 8.07 -5.30 -24.29
C LYS A 58 9.46 -4.76 -23.89
N LYS A 59 9.84 -3.60 -24.41
CA LYS A 59 11.14 -2.95 -24.11
C LYS A 59 11.05 -2.09 -22.85
N PHE A 60 9.93 -1.38 -22.67
CA PHE A 60 9.70 -0.43 -21.58
C PHE A 60 9.59 -1.11 -20.22
N TRP A 61 8.73 -2.13 -20.07
CA TRP A 61 8.41 -2.69 -18.77
C TRP A 61 9.60 -3.29 -18.01
N PRO A 62 10.54 -4.03 -18.65
CA PRO A 62 11.72 -4.51 -17.95
C PRO A 62 12.59 -3.39 -17.37
N LEU A 63 12.73 -2.27 -18.08
CA LEU A 63 13.48 -1.10 -17.63
C LEU A 63 12.74 -0.40 -16.48
N TYR A 64 11.44 -0.24 -16.61
CA TYR A 64 10.59 0.34 -15.57
C TYR A 64 10.63 -0.47 -14.28
N ASP A 65 10.46 -1.78 -14.37
CA ASP A 65 10.49 -2.68 -13.20
C ASP A 65 11.86 -2.67 -12.51
N THR A 66 12.94 -2.59 -13.27
CA THR A 66 14.29 -2.44 -12.74
C THR A 66 14.46 -1.10 -12.02
N PHE A 67 14.00 -0.02 -12.64
CA PHE A 67 13.99 1.31 -12.02
C PHE A 67 13.21 1.32 -10.69
N GLN A 68 11.98 0.79 -10.67
CA GLN A 68 11.17 0.77 -9.46
C GLN A 68 11.84 -0.05 -8.33
N ARG A 69 12.50 -1.15 -8.67
CA ARG A 69 13.22 -1.99 -7.71
C ARG A 69 14.46 -1.28 -7.14
N GLU A 70 15.25 -0.63 -7.98
CA GLU A 70 16.41 0.16 -7.52
C GLU A 70 15.97 1.36 -6.68
N LEU A 71 14.89 2.03 -7.06
CA LEU A 71 14.35 3.20 -6.36
C LEU A 71 13.79 2.86 -4.97
N ALA A 72 13.30 1.64 -4.77
CA ALA A 72 12.75 1.21 -3.50
C ALA A 72 13.78 1.26 -2.35
N VAL A 73 15.07 1.10 -2.64
CA VAL A 73 16.14 1.11 -1.63
C VAL A 73 16.31 2.48 -0.97
N PRO A 74 16.60 3.58 -1.69
CA PRO A 74 16.70 4.90 -1.10
C PRO A 74 15.37 5.38 -0.52
N GLN A 75 14.23 5.07 -1.13
CA GLN A 75 12.91 5.41 -0.59
C GLN A 75 12.68 4.75 0.77
N SER A 76 13.04 3.47 0.92
CA SER A 76 12.94 2.76 2.20
C SER A 76 13.84 3.39 3.27
N SER A 77 15.07 3.76 2.91
CA SER A 77 16.02 4.44 3.80
C SER A 77 15.49 5.79 4.28
N ARG A 78 14.96 6.59 3.36
CA ARG A 78 14.36 7.89 3.70
C ARG A 78 13.13 7.72 4.61
N ASN A 79 12.22 6.81 4.27
CA ASN A 79 11.02 6.57 5.06
C ASN A 79 11.35 6.10 6.47
N ARG A 80 12.37 5.25 6.61
CA ARG A 80 12.86 4.80 7.92
C ARG A 80 13.40 5.96 8.75
N ALA A 81 14.22 6.84 8.17
CA ALA A 81 14.72 8.01 8.86
C ALA A 81 13.59 8.93 9.37
N VAL A 82 12.54 9.12 8.55
CA VAL A 82 11.36 9.90 8.95
C VAL A 82 10.61 9.23 10.11
N LEU A 83 10.43 7.90 10.06
CA LEU A 83 9.78 7.15 11.14
C LEU A 83 10.61 7.22 12.44
N ASP A 84 11.93 7.17 12.35
CA ASP A 84 12.83 7.29 13.49
C ASP A 84 12.72 8.68 14.16
N VAL A 85 12.57 9.75 13.37
CA VAL A 85 12.28 11.11 13.90
C VAL A 85 10.95 11.13 14.66
N ILE A 86 9.90 10.57 14.06
CA ILE A 86 8.58 10.54 14.69
C ILE A 86 8.61 9.73 15.99
N ALA A 87 9.28 8.57 15.98
CA ALA A 87 9.39 7.70 17.14
C ALA A 87 10.21 8.33 18.28
N ALA A 88 11.26 9.10 17.95
CA ALA A 88 12.08 9.78 18.95
C ALA A 88 11.33 10.93 19.64
N GLY A 89 10.43 11.62 18.97
CA GLY A 89 9.63 12.70 19.54
C GLY A 89 10.49 13.69 20.33
N ASN A 90 10.14 13.92 21.60
CA ASN A 90 10.86 14.84 22.49
C ASN A 90 12.22 14.31 22.99
N THR A 91 12.59 13.06 22.69
CA THR A 91 13.88 12.47 23.08
C THR A 91 14.95 12.59 21.98
N LEU A 92 14.62 13.27 20.88
CA LEU A 92 15.52 13.47 19.75
C LEU A 92 16.68 14.38 20.18
N THR A 93 17.90 13.84 20.16
CA THR A 93 19.12 14.62 20.43
C THR A 93 19.63 15.28 19.15
N ASP A 94 20.41 16.39 19.28
CA ASP A 94 20.99 17.09 18.13
C ASP A 94 21.86 16.17 17.26
N ALA A 95 22.63 15.28 17.87
CA ALA A 95 23.46 14.31 17.15
C ALA A 95 22.61 13.33 16.32
N ASN A 96 21.52 12.82 16.90
CA ASN A 96 20.60 11.94 16.18
C ASN A 96 19.82 12.69 15.10
N ALA A 97 19.37 13.91 15.36
CA ALA A 97 18.70 14.76 14.37
C ALA A 97 19.61 14.98 13.15
N LYS A 98 20.87 15.37 13.38
CA LYS A 98 21.84 15.57 12.30
C LYS A 98 22.04 14.28 11.48
N ARG A 99 22.26 13.15 12.13
CA ARG A 99 22.43 11.85 11.45
C ARG A 99 21.21 11.49 10.60
N LEU A 100 19.99 11.71 11.10
CA LEU A 100 18.76 11.41 10.36
C LEU A 100 18.56 12.35 9.17
N VAL A 101 18.88 13.63 9.33
CA VAL A 101 18.87 14.59 8.21
C VAL A 101 19.88 14.18 7.14
N ASP A 102 21.10 13.83 7.50
CA ASP A 102 22.12 13.37 6.56
C ASP A 102 21.67 12.10 5.83
N GLN A 103 20.99 11.19 6.51
CA GLN A 103 20.41 9.97 5.91
C GLN A 103 19.31 10.30 4.90
N VAL A 104 18.41 11.24 5.20
CA VAL A 104 17.36 11.70 4.29
C VAL A 104 17.96 12.35 3.05
N LEU A 105 18.94 13.25 3.23
CA LEU A 105 19.60 13.95 2.12
C LEU A 105 20.36 12.98 1.22
N THR A 106 21.08 12.02 1.79
CA THR A 106 21.80 10.98 1.05
C THR A 106 20.82 10.12 0.23
N ALA A 107 19.73 9.68 0.84
CA ALA A 107 18.70 8.91 0.14
C ALA A 107 18.07 9.70 -0.99
N SER A 108 17.76 10.99 -0.79
CA SER A 108 17.19 11.86 -1.83
C SER A 108 18.15 12.09 -2.98
N ALA A 109 19.44 12.27 -2.72
CA ALA A 109 20.46 12.41 -3.75
C ALA A 109 20.58 11.12 -4.60
N GLU A 110 20.50 9.96 -3.96
CA GLU A 110 20.51 8.67 -4.66
C GLU A 110 19.25 8.47 -5.51
N GLU A 111 18.07 8.87 -5.03
CA GLU A 111 16.82 8.86 -5.82
C GLU A 111 17.00 9.66 -7.11
N VAL A 112 17.48 10.90 -7.02
CA VAL A 112 17.72 11.77 -8.18
C VAL A 112 18.73 11.14 -9.14
N ARG A 113 19.81 10.54 -8.63
CA ARG A 113 20.81 9.86 -9.45
C ARG A 113 20.22 8.68 -10.22
N LEU A 114 19.40 7.87 -9.58
CA LEU A 114 18.70 6.74 -10.19
C LEU A 114 17.70 7.21 -11.24
N GLU A 115 16.93 8.25 -10.96
CA GLU A 115 16.02 8.86 -11.94
C GLU A 115 16.75 9.31 -13.19
N GLN A 116 17.85 10.06 -13.04
CA GLN A 116 18.65 10.51 -14.17
C GLN A 116 19.24 9.36 -14.99
N LYS A 117 19.70 8.30 -14.32
CA LYS A 117 20.22 7.08 -14.97
C LYS A 117 19.14 6.40 -15.80
N HIS A 118 17.97 6.16 -15.20
CA HIS A 118 16.91 5.39 -15.84
C HIS A 118 16.10 6.17 -16.87
N ILE A 119 15.88 7.47 -16.67
CA ILE A 119 15.24 8.33 -17.68
C ILE A 119 16.00 8.27 -19.02
N LYS A 120 17.33 8.33 -19.00
CA LYS A 120 18.13 8.20 -20.21
C LYS A 120 17.95 6.86 -20.92
N GLN A 121 17.68 5.80 -20.19
CA GLN A 121 17.40 4.47 -20.74
C GLN A 121 15.98 4.36 -21.28
N LEU A 122 15.00 4.86 -20.52
CA LEU A 122 13.59 4.85 -20.91
C LEU A 122 13.34 5.69 -22.17
N LEU A 123 13.96 6.86 -22.28
CA LEU A 123 13.85 7.73 -23.47
C LEU A 123 14.35 7.07 -24.76
N LYS A 124 15.23 6.08 -24.69
CA LYS A 124 15.70 5.33 -25.87
C LYS A 124 14.67 4.34 -26.41
N VAL A 125 13.71 3.95 -25.59
CA VAL A 125 12.68 2.95 -25.95
C VAL A 125 11.30 3.56 -26.11
N LEU A 126 11.14 4.83 -25.71
CA LEU A 126 9.90 5.58 -25.89
C LEU A 126 9.88 6.28 -27.23
N PRO A 127 8.71 6.36 -27.89
CA PRO A 127 8.57 7.13 -29.12
C PRO A 127 8.73 8.63 -28.84
N ALA A 128 9.35 9.34 -29.75
CA ALA A 128 9.34 10.80 -29.78
C ALA A 128 7.94 11.26 -30.21
N ARG A 129 7.07 11.48 -29.23
CA ARG A 129 5.72 12.03 -29.43
C ARG A 129 5.66 13.45 -28.91
#